data_38aa05b6f775d0202f327484fa4a7b05
#
_entry.id   38aa05b6f775d0202f327484fa4a7b05
#
_cell.length_a   1.000
_cell.length_b   1.000
_cell.length_c   1.000
_cell.angle_alpha   90.00
_cell.angle_beta   90.00
_cell.angle_gamma   90.00
#
_symmetry.space_group_name_H-M   'P 1'
#
loop_
_entity.id
_entity.type
_entity.pdbx_description
1 polymer ?
#
loop_
_entity_poly.entity_id
_entity_poly.type
_entity_poly.pdbx_seq_one_letter_code
_entity_poly.pdbx_strand_id
1 'polypeptide(L)'
;MRAFLPLLFSGLLLSSLAEVTARAQDKPQPTAPDFQKDVLPVFEEKCISCHGAKRRGGKLDMRTLEALLQGGDTGPALKPGNAQKSLLIELIHYKEMPPKKKGPFITPQELEMLRRWINAMAGRA
;
A
#
# COMPACT_ATOMS: atom_id res chain seq x y z
N MET A 1 -74.25 47.96 11.41
CA MET A 1 -72.82 48.24 11.53
C MET A 1 -72.07 46.94 11.49
N ARG A 2 -71.46 46.55 10.38
CA ARG A 2 -70.77 45.28 10.16
C ARG A 2 -69.27 45.60 10.12
N ALA A 3 -68.56 45.07 11.11
CA ALA A 3 -67.14 45.17 11.21
C ALA A 3 -66.50 44.04 10.37
N PHE A 4 -65.71 44.41 9.35
CA PHE A 4 -64.90 43.52 8.58
C PHE A 4 -63.56 43.30 9.30
N LEU A 5 -63.23 42.04 9.55
CA LEU A 5 -61.94 41.66 10.11
C LEU A 5 -61.06 41.17 8.97
N PRO A 6 -59.84 41.70 8.74
CA PRO A 6 -58.95 41.18 7.73
C PRO A 6 -58.19 39.94 8.25
N LEU A 7 -58.25 38.86 7.46
CA LEU A 7 -57.43 37.67 7.60
C LEU A 7 -55.98 37.94 7.19
N LEU A 8 -55.08 37.91 8.16
CA LEU A 8 -53.65 37.93 7.94
C LEU A 8 -53.20 36.56 7.46
N PHE A 9 -52.85 36.45 6.18
CA PHE A 9 -52.17 35.29 5.60
C PHE A 9 -50.71 35.35 6.03
N SER A 10 -50.34 34.51 6.99
CA SER A 10 -48.95 34.30 7.42
C SER A 10 -48.31 33.34 6.44
N GLY A 11 -47.55 33.84 5.47
CA GLY A 11 -46.77 33.03 4.52
C GLY A 11 -45.57 32.41 5.21
N LEU A 12 -45.62 31.08 5.41
CA LEU A 12 -44.49 30.31 5.91
C LEU A 12 -43.50 30.06 4.76
N LEU A 13 -42.42 30.84 4.73
CA LEU A 13 -41.28 30.64 3.84
C LEU A 13 -40.51 29.42 4.32
N LEU A 14 -40.70 28.25 3.66
CA LEU A 14 -39.82 27.11 3.81
C LEU A 14 -38.52 27.43 3.07
N SER A 15 -37.49 27.81 3.83
CA SER A 15 -36.14 27.89 3.34
C SER A 15 -35.59 26.46 3.14
N SER A 16 -35.55 26.02 1.89
CA SER A 16 -34.91 24.79 1.48
C SER A 16 -33.41 24.93 1.63
N LEU A 17 -32.84 24.41 2.71
CA LEU A 17 -31.40 24.25 2.87
C LEU A 17 -30.94 23.13 1.92
N ALA A 18 -30.44 23.50 0.76
CA ALA A 18 -29.74 22.59 -0.13
C ALA A 18 -28.43 22.16 0.57
N GLU A 19 -28.42 20.95 1.13
CA GLU A 19 -27.21 20.32 1.61
C GLU A 19 -26.30 20.05 0.41
N VAL A 20 -25.30 20.91 0.23
CA VAL A 20 -24.18 20.66 -0.67
C VAL A 20 -23.34 19.59 -0.01
N THR A 21 -23.67 18.32 -0.28
CA THR A 21 -22.76 17.21 0.01
C THR A 21 -21.51 17.40 -0.83
N ALA A 22 -20.46 17.94 -0.23
CA ALA A 22 -19.13 17.97 -0.81
C ALA A 22 -18.70 16.51 -1.03
N ARG A 23 -18.84 16.03 -2.28
CA ARG A 23 -18.17 14.82 -2.72
C ARG A 23 -16.69 15.07 -2.54
N ALA A 24 -16.10 14.39 -1.55
CA ALA A 24 -14.66 14.25 -1.46
C ALA A 24 -14.19 13.74 -2.82
N GLN A 25 -13.44 14.59 -3.54
CA GLN A 25 -12.85 14.23 -4.82
C GLN A 25 -11.95 13.03 -4.55
N ASP A 26 -12.35 11.90 -5.07
CA ASP A 26 -11.58 10.66 -5.09
C ASP A 26 -10.33 10.96 -5.94
N LYS A 27 -9.25 11.41 -5.26
CA LYS A 27 -7.94 11.52 -5.88
C LYS A 27 -7.63 10.12 -6.43
N PRO A 28 -7.26 9.98 -7.71
CA PRO A 28 -6.87 8.69 -8.26
C PRO A 28 -5.81 8.10 -7.35
N GLN A 29 -6.19 7.06 -6.61
CA GLN A 29 -5.24 6.38 -5.75
C GLN A 29 -4.22 5.73 -6.68
N PRO A 30 -2.91 5.97 -6.50
CA PRO A 30 -1.90 5.37 -7.37
C PRO A 30 -2.15 3.86 -7.43
N THR A 31 -2.24 3.30 -8.63
CA THR A 31 -2.40 1.86 -8.82
C THR A 31 -1.36 1.10 -8.00
N ALA A 32 -1.78 -0.03 -7.42
CA ALA A 32 -0.86 -0.87 -6.65
C ALA A 32 0.33 -1.27 -7.53
N PRO A 33 1.57 -1.26 -7.00
CA PRO A 33 2.73 -1.72 -7.76
C PRO A 33 2.56 -3.17 -8.23
N ASP A 34 3.03 -3.45 -9.43
CA ASP A 34 3.04 -4.79 -10.02
C ASP A 34 4.35 -5.51 -9.69
N PHE A 35 4.27 -6.82 -9.41
CA PHE A 35 5.47 -7.59 -9.05
C PHE A 35 6.49 -7.61 -10.18
N GLN A 36 6.07 -7.92 -11.40
CA GLN A 36 6.99 -8.10 -12.53
C GLN A 36 7.56 -6.77 -13.03
N LYS A 37 6.75 -5.71 -13.04
CA LYS A 37 7.12 -4.42 -13.62
C LYS A 37 7.86 -3.51 -12.65
N ASP A 38 7.45 -3.52 -11.37
CA ASP A 38 7.92 -2.53 -10.40
C ASP A 38 8.85 -3.15 -9.35
N VAL A 39 8.53 -4.34 -8.86
CA VAL A 39 9.22 -4.95 -7.72
C VAL A 39 10.40 -5.80 -8.15
N LEU A 40 10.20 -6.70 -9.12
CA LEU A 40 11.22 -7.64 -9.56
C LEU A 40 12.50 -6.94 -10.06
N PRO A 41 12.46 -5.83 -10.82
CA PRO A 41 13.67 -5.09 -11.21
C PRO A 41 14.51 -4.62 -10.02
N VAL A 42 13.88 -4.17 -8.94
CA VAL A 42 14.59 -3.77 -7.70
C VAL A 42 15.25 -4.99 -7.05
N PHE A 43 14.57 -6.14 -7.03
CA PHE A 43 15.15 -7.37 -6.50
C PHE A 43 16.29 -7.90 -7.36
N GLU A 44 16.18 -7.82 -8.67
CA GLU A 44 17.25 -8.23 -9.61
C GLU A 44 18.53 -7.41 -9.37
N GLU A 45 18.39 -6.13 -9.21
CA GLU A 45 19.51 -5.23 -8.95
C GLU A 45 20.16 -5.45 -7.57
N LYS A 46 19.35 -5.66 -6.52
CA LYS A 46 19.81 -5.48 -5.14
C LYS A 46 19.77 -6.74 -4.27
N CYS A 47 19.04 -7.78 -4.67
CA CYS A 47 18.73 -8.92 -3.80
C CYS A 47 19.09 -10.27 -4.42
N ILE A 48 18.77 -10.50 -5.69
CA ILE A 48 18.82 -11.81 -6.35
C ILE A 48 20.25 -12.36 -6.48
N SER A 49 21.27 -11.51 -6.50
CA SER A 49 22.67 -11.97 -6.46
C SER A 49 22.99 -12.86 -5.24
N CYS A 50 22.26 -12.65 -4.12
CA CYS A 50 22.39 -13.43 -2.90
C CYS A 50 21.17 -14.30 -2.62
N HIS A 51 19.98 -13.95 -3.12
CA HIS A 51 18.71 -14.63 -2.87
C HIS A 51 18.05 -15.07 -4.19
N GLY A 52 18.79 -15.83 -5.02
CA GLY A 52 18.33 -16.27 -6.33
C GLY A 52 18.74 -17.71 -6.67
N ALA A 53 18.81 -18.04 -7.97
CA ALA A 53 19.06 -19.41 -8.43
C ALA A 53 20.40 -19.98 -7.98
N LYS A 54 21.46 -19.18 -8.14
CA LYS A 54 22.86 -19.64 -7.88
C LYS A 54 23.23 -19.59 -6.39
N ARG A 55 22.58 -18.71 -5.64
CA ARG A 55 22.82 -18.52 -4.21
C ARG A 55 21.50 -18.22 -3.53
N ARG A 56 21.19 -18.96 -2.47
CA ARG A 56 19.99 -18.82 -1.65
C ARG A 56 20.38 -18.53 -0.22
N GLY A 57 20.83 -17.32 0.06
CA GLY A 57 21.14 -16.90 1.42
C GLY A 57 19.91 -17.09 2.31
N GLY A 58 20.05 -17.79 3.45
CA GLY A 58 18.93 -18.14 4.31
C GLY A 58 17.86 -18.99 3.63
N LYS A 59 18.21 -19.75 2.58
CA LYS A 59 17.30 -20.54 1.72
C LYS A 59 16.20 -19.73 1.03
N LEU A 60 16.25 -18.41 1.10
CA LEU A 60 15.28 -17.53 0.43
C LEU A 60 15.57 -17.39 -1.05
N ASP A 61 14.53 -17.53 -1.87
CA ASP A 61 14.53 -17.20 -3.31
C ASP A 61 13.59 -16.00 -3.54
N MET A 62 14.12 -14.92 -4.13
CA MET A 62 13.34 -13.70 -4.32
C MET A 62 12.88 -13.49 -5.77
N ARG A 63 13.00 -14.51 -6.63
CA ARG A 63 12.66 -14.40 -8.05
C ARG A 63 11.17 -14.53 -8.35
N THR A 64 10.39 -15.11 -7.44
CA THR A 64 8.95 -15.29 -7.61
C THR A 64 8.18 -14.92 -6.35
N LEU A 65 6.92 -14.53 -6.53
CA LEU A 65 6.03 -14.23 -5.40
C LEU A 65 5.80 -15.45 -4.52
N GLU A 66 5.62 -16.63 -5.12
CA GLU A 66 5.43 -17.89 -4.37
C GLU A 66 6.60 -18.17 -3.46
N ALA A 67 7.83 -18.02 -3.96
CA ALA A 67 9.03 -18.26 -3.18
C ALA A 67 9.20 -17.25 -2.03
N LEU A 68 8.81 -16.00 -2.23
CA LEU A 68 8.77 -14.99 -1.17
C LEU A 68 7.75 -15.31 -0.08
N LEU A 69 6.59 -15.83 -0.46
CA LEU A 69 5.53 -16.26 0.47
C LEU A 69 5.93 -17.54 1.22
N GLN A 70 6.61 -18.47 0.54
CA GLN A 70 7.19 -19.66 1.19
C GLN A 70 8.30 -19.25 2.16
N GLY A 71 9.15 -18.29 1.77
CA GLY A 71 10.23 -17.77 2.57
C GLY A 71 11.48 -18.65 2.64
N GLY A 72 12.28 -18.44 3.65
CA GLY A 72 13.53 -19.16 3.91
C GLY A 72 13.60 -19.75 5.31
N ASP A 73 14.82 -19.86 5.85
CA ASP A 73 15.07 -20.46 7.18
C ASP A 73 14.32 -19.77 8.32
N THR A 74 14.02 -18.47 8.18
CA THR A 74 13.28 -17.67 9.18
C THR A 74 11.78 -17.57 8.91
N GLY A 75 11.28 -18.31 7.90
CA GLY A 75 9.87 -18.30 7.51
C GLY A 75 9.58 -17.35 6.35
N PRO A 76 8.29 -17.02 6.11
CA PRO A 76 7.85 -16.15 5.03
C PRO A 76 8.53 -14.79 5.03
N ALA A 77 9.03 -14.35 3.87
CA ALA A 77 9.62 -13.02 3.72
C ALA A 77 8.55 -11.90 3.72
N LEU A 78 7.33 -12.25 3.35
CA LEU A 78 6.20 -11.34 3.21
C LEU A 78 5.03 -11.80 4.09
N LYS A 79 4.31 -10.82 4.63
CA LYS A 79 2.98 -10.98 5.19
C LYS A 79 2.00 -10.21 4.32
N PRO A 80 1.24 -10.86 3.43
CA PRO A 80 0.29 -10.21 2.54
C PRO A 80 -0.66 -9.26 3.29
N GLY A 81 -0.85 -8.08 2.75
CA GLY A 81 -1.67 -7.04 3.38
C GLY A 81 -1.04 -6.34 4.59
N ASN A 82 0.19 -6.71 4.99
CA ASN A 82 0.82 -6.11 6.16
C ASN A 82 2.34 -5.94 5.98
N ALA A 83 2.71 -4.83 5.35
CA ALA A 83 4.11 -4.50 5.12
C ALA A 83 4.90 -4.33 6.44
N GLN A 84 4.29 -3.74 7.47
CA GLN A 84 4.96 -3.52 8.76
C GLN A 84 5.39 -4.82 9.47
N LYS A 85 4.64 -5.91 9.24
CA LYS A 85 4.93 -7.23 9.83
C LYS A 85 5.63 -8.17 8.84
N SER A 86 6.09 -7.65 7.71
CA SER A 86 6.84 -8.42 6.72
C SER A 86 8.33 -8.35 7.03
N LEU A 87 8.97 -9.53 7.17
CA LEU A 87 10.39 -9.65 7.48
C LEU A 87 11.28 -8.89 6.48
N LEU A 88 10.92 -8.91 5.21
CA LEU A 88 11.59 -8.14 4.16
C LEU A 88 11.69 -6.65 4.52
N ILE A 89 10.57 -6.05 4.91
CA ILE A 89 10.51 -4.62 5.24
C ILE A 89 11.30 -4.32 6.51
N GLU A 90 11.21 -5.18 7.50
CA GLU A 90 11.94 -5.06 8.76
C GLU A 90 13.45 -5.04 8.53
N LEU A 91 13.99 -6.02 7.80
CA LEU A 91 15.42 -6.13 7.52
C LEU A 91 15.96 -4.96 6.68
N ILE A 92 15.16 -4.46 5.73
CA ILE A 92 15.53 -3.27 4.95
C ILE A 92 15.52 -2.02 5.85
N HIS A 93 14.50 -1.87 6.70
CA HIS A 93 14.35 -0.72 7.58
C HIS A 93 15.54 -0.59 8.54
N TYR A 94 15.97 -1.69 9.14
CA TYR A 94 17.11 -1.72 10.04
C TYR A 94 18.46 -1.79 9.32
N LYS A 95 18.47 -1.72 7.97
CA LYS A 95 19.68 -1.78 7.14
C LYS A 95 20.49 -3.07 7.34
N GLU A 96 19.80 -4.15 7.65
CA GLU A 96 20.38 -5.49 7.72
C GLU A 96 20.46 -6.12 6.34
N MET A 97 19.52 -5.76 5.45
CA MET A 97 19.50 -6.17 4.04
C MET A 97 19.31 -4.94 3.11
N PRO A 98 20.06 -4.86 1.99
CA PRO A 98 21.26 -5.65 1.67
C PRO A 98 22.38 -5.41 2.68
N PRO A 99 23.28 -6.40 2.89
CA PRO A 99 24.40 -6.22 3.82
C PRO A 99 25.32 -5.06 3.39
N LYS A 100 25.82 -4.26 4.32
CA LYS A 100 26.57 -3.01 4.08
C LYS A 100 27.73 -3.10 3.08
N LYS A 101 28.29 -4.30 2.88
CA LYS A 101 29.43 -4.54 1.96
C LYS A 101 29.02 -5.15 0.60
N LYS A 102 27.72 -5.29 0.31
CA LYS A 102 27.25 -6.17 -0.78
C LYS A 102 26.33 -5.53 -1.83
N GLY A 103 26.29 -4.23 -1.91
CA GLY A 103 25.57 -3.69 -3.06
C GLY A 103 24.83 -2.40 -2.77
N PRO A 104 24.05 -1.91 -3.74
CA PRO A 104 23.28 -0.70 -3.57
C PRO A 104 22.16 -0.94 -2.53
N PHE A 105 21.99 0.05 -1.66
CA PHE A 105 20.91 0.04 -0.69
C PHE A 105 19.56 0.31 -1.35
N ILE A 106 18.51 -0.16 -0.71
CA ILE A 106 17.13 0.22 -1.06
C ILE A 106 16.94 1.70 -0.74
N THR A 107 16.49 2.46 -1.72
CA THR A 107 16.15 3.87 -1.55
C THR A 107 14.86 4.05 -0.77
N PRO A 108 14.60 5.23 -0.17
CA PRO A 108 13.32 5.51 0.49
C PRO A 108 12.11 5.33 -0.42
N GLN A 109 12.24 5.68 -1.71
CA GLN A 109 11.18 5.54 -2.71
C GLN A 109 10.89 4.07 -3.03
N GLU A 110 11.93 3.26 -3.18
CA GLU A 110 11.78 1.81 -3.39
C GLU A 110 11.18 1.13 -2.17
N LEU A 111 11.61 1.52 -0.96
CA LEU A 111 11.03 0.98 0.28
C LEU A 111 9.54 1.30 0.38
N GLU A 112 9.13 2.52 0.03
CA GLU A 112 7.72 2.90 0.03
C GLU A 112 6.93 2.15 -1.04
N MET A 113 7.49 1.97 -2.22
CA MET A 113 6.91 1.16 -3.29
C MET A 113 6.71 -0.29 -2.83
N LEU A 114 7.69 -0.91 -2.18
CA LEU A 114 7.58 -2.26 -1.61
C LEU A 114 6.50 -2.35 -0.52
N ARG A 115 6.38 -1.35 0.35
CA ARG A 115 5.31 -1.28 1.36
C ARG A 115 3.93 -1.24 0.73
N ARG A 116 3.74 -0.39 -0.28
CA ARG A 116 2.48 -0.29 -1.01
C ARG A 116 2.13 -1.59 -1.72
N TRP A 117 3.11 -2.22 -2.37
CA TRP A 117 2.94 -3.51 -3.03
C TRP A 117 2.46 -4.59 -2.04
N ILE A 118 3.14 -4.75 -0.91
CA ILE A 118 2.77 -5.76 0.10
C ILE A 118 1.37 -5.48 0.67
N ASN A 119 1.07 -4.22 0.99
CA ASN A 119 -0.24 -3.85 1.55
C ASN A 119 -1.38 -4.10 0.55
N ALA A 120 -1.13 -3.94 -0.75
CA ALA A 120 -2.11 -4.21 -1.81
C ALA A 120 -2.40 -5.71 -2.00
N MET A 121 -1.62 -6.60 -1.39
CA MET A 121 -1.87 -8.05 -1.41
C MET A 121 -2.90 -8.52 -0.36
N ALA A 122 -3.56 -7.61 0.35
CA ALA A 122 -4.61 -7.96 1.30
C ALA A 122 -5.68 -8.85 0.63
N GLY A 123 -5.96 -10.01 1.23
CA GLY A 123 -6.94 -10.97 0.70
C GLY A 123 -6.44 -11.86 -0.45
N ARG A 124 -5.16 -11.84 -0.80
CA ARG A 124 -4.55 -12.66 -1.87
C ARG A 124 -3.68 -13.81 -1.35
N ALA A 125 -3.77 -14.12 -0.07
CA ALA A 125 -3.05 -15.24 0.55
C ALA A 125 -3.90 -16.49 0.60
#